data_48ae68aa3b72d375e2e15da910999024
#
_entry.id   48ae68aa3b72d375e2e15da910999024
#
_cell.length_a   1.000
_cell.length_b   1.000
_cell.length_c   1.000
_cell.angle_alpha   90.00
_cell.angle_beta   90.00
_cell.angle_gamma   90.00
#
_symmetry.space_group_name_H-M   'P 1'
#
loop_
_entity.id
_entity.type
_entity.pdbx_description
1 polymer ?
#
loop_
_entity_poly.entity_id
_entity_poly.type
_entity_poly.pdbx_seq_one_letter_code
_entity_poly.pdbx_strand_id
1 'polypeptide(L)' 'MEDKLKILLCEDDENLGMLLREYLQAKGYAATLCPDGEVGYREF' A
#
# COMPACT_ATOMS: atom_id res chain seq x y z
N MET A 1 15.53 -6.48 15.01
CA MET A 1 14.56 -5.78 14.57
C MET A 1 14.20 -6.05 13.18
N GLU A 2 13.02 -5.94 12.85
CA GLU A 2 12.65 -6.26 11.58
C GLU A 2 12.35 -5.09 10.82
N ASP A 3 12.92 -4.91 9.69
CA ASP A 3 12.64 -3.81 8.83
C ASP A 3 11.72 -4.32 7.75
N LYS A 4 10.46 -3.99 7.87
CA LYS A 4 9.50 -4.41 6.86
C LYS A 4 9.71 -3.60 5.60
N LEU A 5 9.55 -4.26 4.47
CA LEU A 5 9.61 -3.60 3.19
C LEU A 5 8.37 -2.72 3.05
N LYS A 6 8.59 -1.45 2.79
CA LYS A 6 7.49 -0.51 2.66
C LYS A 6 7.01 -0.48 1.21
N ILE A 7 5.72 -0.67 1.04
CA ILE A 7 5.13 -0.69 -0.29
C ILE A 7 4.06 0.36 -0.38
N LEU A 8 4.10 1.17 -1.41
CA LEU A 8 3.09 2.19 -1.63
C LEU A 8 2.15 1.71 -2.72
N LEU A 9 0.89 1.52 -2.36
CA LEU A 9 -0.12 1.03 -3.29
C LEU A 9 -0.94 2.19 -3.81
N CYS A 10 -1.01 2.32 -5.11
CA CYS A 10 -1.86 3.34 -5.73
C CYS A 10 -2.95 2.62 -6.50
N GLU A 11 -4.17 2.69 -6.02
CA GLU A 11 -5.28 1.99 -6.65
C GLU A 11 -6.55 2.82 -6.55
N ASP A 12 -7.21 3.04 -7.67
CA ASP A 12 -8.45 3.82 -7.71
C ASP A 12 -9.59 3.09 -7.02
N ASP A 13 -9.61 1.78 -7.11
CA ASP A 13 -10.67 0.99 -6.52
C ASP A 13 -10.31 0.73 -5.06
N GLU A 14 -11.06 1.34 -4.16
CA GLU A 14 -10.75 1.22 -2.74
C GLU A 14 -10.88 -0.21 -2.26
N ASN A 15 -11.87 -0.93 -2.76
CA ASN A 15 -12.07 -2.30 -2.33
C ASN A 15 -10.89 -3.17 -2.74
N LEU A 16 -10.45 -3.01 -3.97
CA LEU A 16 -9.33 -3.78 -4.45
C LEU A 16 -8.06 -3.36 -3.73
N GLY A 17 -7.90 -2.05 -3.51
CA GLY A 17 -6.72 -1.56 -2.82
C GLY A 17 -6.62 -2.09 -1.41
N MET A 18 -7.74 -2.12 -0.69
CA MET A 18 -7.73 -2.63 0.67
C MET A 18 -7.41 -4.11 0.69
N LEU A 19 -7.90 -4.84 -0.28
CA LEU A 19 -7.62 -6.27 -0.36
C LEU A 19 -6.15 -6.51 -0.61
N LEU A 20 -5.57 -5.75 -1.52
CA LEU A 20 -4.15 -5.88 -1.82
C LEU A 20 -3.30 -5.50 -0.62
N ARG A 21 -3.70 -4.44 0.09
CA ARG A 21 -2.95 -4.01 1.24
C ARG A 21 -2.95 -5.08 2.32
N GLU A 22 -4.11 -5.67 2.56
CA GLU A 22 -4.20 -6.72 3.56
C GLU A 22 -3.37 -7.92 3.17
N TYR A 23 -3.36 -8.23 1.88
CA TYR A 23 -2.59 -9.36 1.40
C TYR A 23 -1.09 -9.11 1.65
N LEU A 24 -0.64 -7.91 1.33
CA LEU A 24 0.77 -7.59 1.51
C LEU A 24 1.16 -7.55 2.98
N GLN A 25 0.27 -7.02 3.82
CA GLN A 25 0.56 -6.97 5.24
C GLN A 25 0.60 -8.37 5.82
N ALA A 26 -0.19 -9.27 5.30
CA ALA A 26 -0.17 -10.66 5.76
C ALA A 26 1.14 -11.33 5.37
N LYS A 27 1.79 -10.83 4.32
CA LYS A 27 3.07 -11.37 3.90
C LYS A 27 4.23 -10.74 4.66
N GLY A 28 3.95 -9.76 5.50
CA GLY A 28 5.00 -9.14 6.27
C GLY A 28 5.50 -7.82 5.71
N TYR A 29 4.77 -7.24 4.76
CA TYR A 29 5.15 -5.96 4.20
C TYR A 29 4.37 -4.85 4.87
N ALA A 30 4.94 -3.66 4.90
CA ALA A 30 4.23 -2.48 5.39
C ALA A 30 3.63 -1.77 4.18
N ALA A 31 2.37 -2.02 3.92
CA ALA A 31 1.71 -1.47 2.74
C ALA A 31 0.87 -0.26 3.10
N THR A 32 1.03 0.81 2.35
CA THR A 32 0.26 2.04 2.52
C THR A 32 -0.60 2.23 1.29
N LEU A 33 -1.87 2.47 1.52
CA LEU A 33 -2.81 2.61 0.41
C LEU A 33 -3.02 4.08 0.07
N CYS A 34 -2.78 4.44 -1.17
CA CYS A 34 -3.01 5.78 -1.66
C CYS A 34 -4.10 5.70 -2.73
N PRO A 35 -5.25 6.29 -2.49
CA PRO A 35 -6.36 6.20 -3.44
C PRO A 35 -6.10 6.98 -4.72
N ASP A 36 -5.18 7.92 -4.65
CA ASP A 36 -4.90 8.77 -5.79
C ASP A 36 -3.44 8.62 -6.16
N GLY A 37 -3.16 8.35 -7.40
CA GLY A 37 -1.79 8.22 -7.84
C GLY A 37 -0.97 9.47 -7.59
N GLU A 38 -1.62 10.62 -7.69
CA GLU A 38 -0.94 11.87 -7.45
C GLU A 38 -0.51 11.96 -5.99
N VAL A 39 -1.38 11.54 -5.09
CA VAL A 39 -1.06 11.53 -3.68
C VAL A 39 0.09 10.57 -3.42
N GLY A 40 0.04 9.42 -4.05
CA GLY A 40 1.10 8.46 -3.89
C GLY A 40 2.43 8.98 -4.38
N TYR A 41 2.41 9.76 -5.44
CA TYR A 41 3.62 10.34 -5.98
C TYR A 41 4.22 11.33 -4.99
N ARG A 42 3.36 12.10 -4.33
CA ARG A 42 3.85 13.08 -3.37
C ARG A 42 4.42 12.42 -2.14
N GLU A 43 3.83 11.33 -1.70
CA GLU A 43 4.35 10.62 -0.56
C GLU A 43 5.70 10.02 -0.87
N PHE A 44 5.94 9.76 -2.13
CA PHE A 44 7.16 9.13 -2.52
C PHE A 44 8.33 10.10 -2.43
#